data_35f6d0a5cafcec0a274139fcd824009e
#
_entry.id   35f6d0a5cafcec0a274139fcd824009e
#
_cell.length_a   1.000
_cell.length_b   1.000
_cell.length_c   1.000
_cell.angle_alpha   90.00
_cell.angle_beta   90.00
_cell.angle_gamma   90.00
#
_symmetry.space_group_name_H-M   'P 1'
#
loop_
_entity.id
_entity.type
_entity.pdbx_description
1 polymer ?
#
loop_
_entity_poly.entity_id
_entity_poly.type
_entity_poly.pdbx_seq_one_letter_code
_entity_poly.pdbx_strand_id
1 'polypeptide(L)'
;MYATDIMVEEHANISRMLRVIKNMCCSVLDGAAVDTKDFTDIIDFVRNYADVHHHQKEEHTLFPEMVEHMGPLADTIVTHGMLVEHDLLRSHIRSLDEALKLYDETGRTEYKLDILTEAMAYANRLQVHIEKENNVVYPFSDRELSDEIKGKINAEVRRLFDENEKNGINEKYLTMLTRLEAKYNPLGYVSAPAE
;
A
#
# COMPACT_ATOMS: atom_id res chain seq x y z
N MET A 1 -8.06 -18.07 3.52
CA MET A 1 -8.67 -18.17 2.14
C MET A 1 -7.59 -17.82 1.12
N TYR A 2 -7.50 -18.52 -0.01
CA TYR A 2 -6.44 -18.27 -1.01
C TYR A 2 -6.33 -16.79 -1.42
N ALA A 3 -7.44 -16.11 -1.63
CA ALA A 3 -7.45 -14.69 -1.98
C ALA A 3 -6.80 -13.81 -0.90
N THR A 4 -7.16 -14.02 0.37
CA THR A 4 -6.57 -13.28 1.48
C THR A 4 -5.11 -13.62 1.70
N ASP A 5 -4.68 -14.85 1.44
CA ASP A 5 -3.26 -15.25 1.53
C ASP A 5 -2.40 -14.49 0.51
N ILE A 6 -2.89 -14.34 -0.74
CA ILE A 6 -2.23 -13.52 -1.77
C ILE A 6 -2.15 -12.04 -1.35
N MET A 7 -3.25 -11.48 -0.85
CA MET A 7 -3.26 -10.07 -0.41
C MET A 7 -2.31 -9.83 0.77
N VAL A 8 -2.18 -10.78 1.70
CA VAL A 8 -1.20 -10.72 2.80
C VAL A 8 0.26 -10.77 2.27
N GLU A 9 0.55 -11.57 1.24
CA GLU A 9 1.87 -11.57 0.60
C GLU A 9 2.17 -10.23 -0.08
N GLU A 10 1.18 -9.62 -0.72
CA GLU A 10 1.29 -8.26 -1.28
C GLU A 10 1.53 -7.22 -0.20
N HIS A 11 0.84 -7.31 0.95
CA HIS A 11 1.08 -6.48 2.13
C HIS A 11 2.52 -6.56 2.64
N ALA A 12 3.15 -7.74 2.59
CA ALA A 12 4.56 -7.87 2.97
C ALA A 12 5.46 -7.03 2.05
N ASN A 13 5.22 -7.02 0.74
CA ASN A 13 5.97 -6.19 -0.21
C ASN A 13 5.67 -4.69 -0.03
N ILE A 14 4.41 -4.34 0.18
CA ILE A 14 4.01 -2.95 0.47
C ILE A 14 4.69 -2.46 1.75
N SER A 15 4.68 -3.24 2.83
CA SER A 15 5.35 -2.89 4.09
C SER A 15 6.86 -2.70 3.94
N ARG A 16 7.51 -3.42 3.02
CA ARG A 16 8.93 -3.18 2.66
C ARG A 16 9.10 -1.80 2.03
N MET A 17 8.20 -1.40 1.11
CA MET A 17 8.23 -0.07 0.50
C MET A 17 7.98 1.03 1.55
N LEU A 18 7.10 0.82 2.53
CA LEU A 18 6.88 1.80 3.61
C LEU A 18 8.15 2.05 4.43
N ARG A 19 8.97 1.01 4.65
CA ARG A 19 10.30 1.17 5.28
C ARG A 19 11.26 1.97 4.41
N VAL A 20 11.27 1.75 3.10
CA VAL A 20 12.05 2.54 2.15
C VAL A 20 11.66 4.02 2.25
N ILE A 21 10.36 4.34 2.21
CA ILE A 21 9.84 5.70 2.34
C ILE A 21 10.37 6.35 3.62
N LYS A 22 10.26 5.67 4.75
CA LYS A 22 10.77 6.17 6.03
C LYS A 22 12.27 6.46 5.99
N ASN A 23 13.07 5.54 5.44
CA ASN A 23 14.51 5.70 5.36
C ASN A 23 14.92 6.84 4.42
N MET A 24 14.20 7.03 3.31
CA MET A 24 14.38 8.18 2.42
C MET A 24 14.12 9.50 3.17
N CYS A 25 13.02 9.59 3.90
CA CYS A 25 12.71 10.77 4.71
C CYS A 25 13.79 11.03 5.77
N CYS A 26 14.28 10.00 6.46
CA CYS A 26 15.37 10.11 7.42
C CYS A 26 16.65 10.62 6.74
N SER A 27 17.04 10.09 5.58
CA SER A 27 18.25 10.55 4.88
C SER A 27 18.17 12.02 4.50
N VAL A 28 17.00 12.51 4.11
CA VAL A 28 16.78 13.94 3.82
C VAL A 28 16.89 14.81 5.09
N LEU A 29 16.40 14.32 6.23
CA LEU A 29 16.56 14.99 7.52
C LEU A 29 18.03 15.02 7.98
N ASP A 30 18.80 13.98 7.66
CA ASP A 30 20.24 13.90 7.92
C ASP A 30 21.10 14.76 6.95
N GLY A 31 20.44 15.48 6.04
CA GLY A 31 21.09 16.47 5.15
C GLY A 31 21.29 16.03 3.71
N ALA A 32 20.81 14.85 3.31
CA ALA A 32 20.81 14.47 1.91
C ALA A 32 19.85 15.36 1.08
N ALA A 33 20.14 15.50 -0.21
CA ALA A 33 19.19 16.13 -1.14
C ALA A 33 17.94 15.25 -1.29
N VAL A 34 16.80 15.88 -1.61
CA VAL A 34 15.59 15.15 -2.03
C VAL A 34 15.87 14.50 -3.38
N ASP A 35 15.81 13.19 -3.46
CA ASP A 35 15.89 12.46 -4.73
C ASP A 35 14.48 12.36 -5.32
N THR A 36 14.11 13.35 -6.13
CA THR A 36 12.76 13.47 -6.69
C THR A 36 12.43 12.32 -7.64
N LYS A 37 13.46 11.73 -8.30
CA LYS A 37 13.27 10.55 -9.13
C LYS A 37 12.83 9.34 -8.30
N ASP A 38 13.49 9.06 -7.19
CA ASP A 38 13.14 7.92 -6.35
C ASP A 38 11.80 8.13 -5.65
N PHE A 39 11.44 9.37 -5.27
CA PHE A 39 10.07 9.66 -4.80
C PHE A 39 9.02 9.47 -5.91
N THR A 40 9.33 9.80 -7.17
CA THR A 40 8.45 9.51 -8.31
C THR A 40 8.29 8.01 -8.53
N ASP A 41 9.37 7.23 -8.39
CA ASP A 41 9.33 5.77 -8.48
C ASP A 41 8.45 5.17 -7.35
N ILE A 42 8.49 5.75 -6.13
CA ILE A 42 7.58 5.38 -5.04
C ILE A 42 6.12 5.68 -5.39
N ILE A 43 5.83 6.86 -5.96
CA ILE A 43 4.47 7.20 -6.38
C ILE A 43 3.98 6.23 -7.45
N ASP A 44 4.83 5.83 -8.41
CA ASP A 44 4.49 4.81 -9.42
C ASP A 44 4.20 3.45 -8.77
N PHE A 45 5.03 3.02 -7.81
CA PHE A 45 4.78 1.80 -7.02
C PHE A 45 3.44 1.87 -6.28
N VAL A 46 3.18 2.96 -5.58
CA VAL A 46 1.95 3.10 -4.80
C VAL A 46 0.73 3.07 -5.71
N ARG A 47 0.72 3.85 -6.79
CA ARG A 47 -0.44 3.94 -7.70
C ARG A 47 -0.74 2.62 -8.41
N ASN A 48 0.29 1.89 -8.81
CA ASN A 48 0.11 0.73 -9.68
C ASN A 48 0.25 -0.61 -8.95
N TYR A 49 1.05 -0.71 -7.88
CA TYR A 49 1.18 -1.93 -7.10
C TYR A 49 0.26 -1.91 -5.87
N ALA A 50 0.36 -0.90 -5.00
CA ALA A 50 -0.45 -0.87 -3.79
C ALA A 50 -1.93 -0.55 -4.08
N ASP A 51 -2.23 0.35 -5.01
CA ASP A 51 -3.61 0.74 -5.33
C ASP A 51 -4.22 -0.15 -6.43
N VAL A 52 -3.78 -0.03 -7.68
CA VAL A 52 -4.40 -0.74 -8.80
C VAL A 52 -4.22 -2.26 -8.71
N HIS A 53 -3.04 -2.76 -8.34
CA HIS A 53 -2.83 -4.21 -8.27
C HIS A 53 -3.39 -4.83 -6.98
N HIS A 54 -3.33 -4.13 -5.82
CA HIS A 54 -3.75 -4.67 -4.52
C HIS A 54 -5.14 -4.18 -4.11
N HIS A 55 -5.36 -2.88 -3.82
CA HIS A 55 -6.66 -2.40 -3.32
C HIS A 55 -7.83 -2.71 -4.26
N GLN A 56 -7.62 -2.77 -5.59
CA GLN A 56 -8.70 -3.15 -6.50
C GLN A 56 -9.20 -4.59 -6.29
N LYS A 57 -8.35 -5.53 -5.82
CA LYS A 57 -8.83 -6.88 -5.46
C LYS A 57 -9.78 -6.82 -4.27
N GLU A 58 -9.51 -5.95 -3.31
CA GLU A 58 -10.39 -5.74 -2.16
C GLU A 58 -11.67 -5.03 -2.57
N GLU A 59 -11.55 -3.88 -3.21
CA GLU A 59 -12.68 -3.00 -3.56
C GLU A 59 -13.64 -3.61 -4.57
N HIS A 60 -13.14 -4.47 -5.47
CA HIS A 60 -13.96 -5.05 -6.54
C HIS A 60 -14.26 -6.54 -6.36
N THR A 61 -13.61 -7.22 -5.39
CA THR A 61 -13.80 -8.65 -5.22
C THR A 61 -14.21 -9.02 -3.79
N LEU A 62 -13.44 -8.65 -2.75
CA LEU A 62 -13.69 -9.06 -1.38
C LEU A 62 -14.76 -8.19 -0.69
N PHE A 63 -14.59 -6.87 -0.73
CA PHE A 63 -15.43 -5.94 0.01
C PHE A 63 -16.90 -5.94 -0.43
N PRO A 64 -17.24 -6.03 -1.74
CA PRO A 64 -18.63 -6.15 -2.17
C PRO A 64 -19.33 -7.38 -1.59
N GLU A 65 -18.66 -8.53 -1.59
CA GLU A 65 -19.20 -9.77 -1.04
C GLU A 65 -19.37 -9.71 0.50
N MET A 66 -18.45 -9.02 1.19
CA MET A 66 -18.58 -8.76 2.63
C MET A 66 -19.81 -7.90 2.94
N VAL A 67 -20.01 -6.80 2.20
CA VAL A 67 -21.14 -5.88 2.38
C VAL A 67 -22.46 -6.60 2.09
N GLU A 68 -22.53 -7.40 1.03
CA GLU A 68 -23.75 -8.09 0.62
C GLU A 68 -24.14 -9.23 1.57
N HIS A 69 -23.16 -9.97 2.11
CA HIS A 69 -23.43 -11.25 2.76
C HIS A 69 -23.15 -11.30 4.27
N MET A 70 -22.45 -10.30 4.85
CA MET A 70 -22.03 -10.36 6.25
C MET A 70 -22.77 -9.37 7.17
N GLY A 71 -23.77 -8.65 6.64
CA GLY A 71 -24.66 -7.79 7.41
C GLY A 71 -24.07 -6.41 7.81
N PRO A 72 -24.79 -5.66 8.68
CA PRO A 72 -24.48 -4.23 8.91
C PRO A 72 -23.09 -3.94 9.50
N LEU A 73 -22.52 -4.89 10.26
CA LEU A 73 -21.18 -4.71 10.81
C LEU A 73 -20.12 -4.70 9.69
N ALA A 74 -20.21 -5.63 8.74
CA ALA A 74 -19.32 -5.68 7.61
C ALA A 74 -19.47 -4.44 6.71
N ASP A 75 -20.69 -4.00 6.45
CA ASP A 75 -20.96 -2.75 5.74
C ASP A 75 -20.30 -1.56 6.42
N THR A 76 -20.41 -1.44 7.74
CA THR A 76 -19.75 -0.35 8.49
C THR A 76 -18.23 -0.42 8.38
N ILE A 77 -17.63 -1.61 8.56
CA ILE A 77 -16.19 -1.81 8.47
C ILE A 77 -15.67 -1.45 7.08
N VAL A 78 -16.34 -1.90 6.04
CA VAL A 78 -15.94 -1.65 4.65
C VAL A 78 -16.21 -0.22 4.25
N THR A 79 -17.47 0.22 4.28
CA THR A 79 -17.93 1.49 3.67
C THR A 79 -17.46 2.71 4.46
N HIS A 80 -17.45 2.63 5.78
CA HIS A 80 -17.07 3.74 6.66
C HIS A 80 -15.66 3.59 7.28
N GLY A 81 -15.00 2.46 7.03
CA GLY A 81 -13.63 2.19 7.46
C GLY A 81 -12.67 2.07 6.27
N MET A 82 -12.57 0.89 5.67
CA MET A 82 -11.54 0.56 4.68
C MET A 82 -11.56 1.48 3.45
N LEU A 83 -12.72 1.67 2.81
CA LEU A 83 -12.83 2.53 1.63
C LEU A 83 -12.48 4.00 1.92
N VAL A 84 -12.85 4.51 3.09
CA VAL A 84 -12.47 5.86 3.52
C VAL A 84 -10.95 5.97 3.73
N GLU A 85 -10.33 4.94 4.31
CA GLU A 85 -8.87 4.92 4.49
C GLU A 85 -8.14 4.85 3.14
N HIS A 86 -8.62 4.08 2.15
CA HIS A 86 -8.08 4.07 0.78
C HIS A 86 -8.13 5.46 0.13
N ASP A 87 -9.25 6.17 0.25
CA ASP A 87 -9.38 7.53 -0.31
C ASP A 87 -8.44 8.53 0.35
N LEU A 88 -8.22 8.42 1.65
CA LEU A 88 -7.23 9.24 2.37
C LEU A 88 -5.80 8.92 1.92
N LEU A 89 -5.46 7.65 1.74
CA LEU A 89 -4.16 7.22 1.22
C LEU A 89 -3.91 7.78 -0.18
N ARG A 90 -4.90 7.68 -1.08
CA ARG A 90 -4.85 8.28 -2.42
C ARG A 90 -4.68 9.80 -2.36
N SER A 91 -5.27 10.47 -1.36
CA SER A 91 -5.11 11.92 -1.16
C SER A 91 -3.66 12.27 -0.82
N HIS A 92 -3.02 11.55 0.12
CA HIS A 92 -1.62 11.78 0.47
C HIS A 92 -0.69 11.61 -0.74
N ILE A 93 -0.92 10.62 -1.58
CA ILE A 93 -0.10 10.40 -2.79
C ILE A 93 -0.30 11.50 -3.83
N ARG A 94 -1.51 12.05 -3.97
CA ARG A 94 -1.73 13.23 -4.83
C ARG A 94 -0.99 14.46 -4.31
N SER A 95 -1.07 14.73 -3.00
CA SER A 95 -0.36 15.85 -2.38
C SER A 95 1.17 15.70 -2.47
N LEU A 96 1.68 14.47 -2.28
CA LEU A 96 3.11 14.17 -2.47
C LEU A 96 3.58 14.46 -3.90
N ASP A 97 2.84 14.02 -4.91
CA ASP A 97 3.15 14.26 -6.33
C ASP A 97 3.16 15.75 -6.67
N GLU A 98 2.22 16.52 -6.11
CA GLU A 98 2.17 17.98 -6.27
C GLU A 98 3.34 18.67 -5.58
N ALA A 99 3.66 18.28 -4.35
CA ALA A 99 4.80 18.84 -3.61
C ALA A 99 6.15 18.57 -4.32
N LEU A 100 6.31 17.37 -4.92
CA LEU A 100 7.50 17.05 -5.70
C LEU A 100 7.66 17.95 -6.92
N LYS A 101 6.59 18.18 -7.69
CA LYS A 101 6.61 19.08 -8.85
C LYS A 101 7.01 20.51 -8.45
N LEU A 102 6.39 21.03 -7.40
CA LEU A 102 6.70 22.36 -6.89
C LEU A 102 8.13 22.46 -6.34
N TYR A 103 8.63 21.40 -5.72
CA TYR A 103 10.00 21.34 -5.26
C TYR A 103 11.01 21.32 -6.43
N ASP A 104 10.77 20.53 -7.48
CA ASP A 104 11.61 20.50 -8.67
C ASP A 104 11.67 21.85 -9.37
N GLU A 105 10.57 22.60 -9.41
CA GLU A 105 10.49 23.92 -10.05
C GLU A 105 11.19 25.01 -9.23
N THR A 106 11.16 24.92 -7.90
CA THR A 106 11.50 26.07 -7.04
C THR A 106 12.64 25.82 -6.07
N GLY A 107 12.92 24.58 -5.70
CA GLY A 107 13.88 24.20 -4.66
C GLY A 107 13.52 24.68 -3.24
N ARG A 108 12.28 25.15 -3.00
CA ARG A 108 11.90 25.79 -1.72
C ARG A 108 11.76 24.78 -0.61
N THR A 109 12.23 25.17 0.58
CA THR A 109 12.22 24.32 1.78
C THR A 109 10.80 23.93 2.21
N GLU A 110 9.80 24.77 1.99
CA GLU A 110 8.40 24.45 2.32
C GLU A 110 7.92 23.20 1.56
N TYR A 111 8.21 23.09 0.26
CA TYR A 111 7.81 21.91 -0.51
C TYR A 111 8.64 20.66 -0.14
N LYS A 112 9.89 20.85 0.30
CA LYS A 112 10.66 19.76 0.92
C LYS A 112 9.97 19.25 2.20
N LEU A 113 9.43 20.13 3.03
CA LEU A 113 8.67 19.76 4.22
C LEU A 113 7.37 19.03 3.84
N ASP A 114 6.65 19.52 2.82
CA ASP A 114 5.42 18.90 2.34
C ASP A 114 5.68 17.47 1.80
N ILE A 115 6.77 17.27 1.03
CA ILE A 115 7.20 15.93 0.59
C ILE A 115 7.37 14.98 1.77
N LEU A 116 8.12 15.38 2.80
CA LEU A 116 8.38 14.54 3.96
C LEU A 116 7.10 14.27 4.76
N THR A 117 6.23 15.28 4.88
CA THR A 117 4.96 15.19 5.60
C THR A 117 4.02 14.20 4.92
N GLU A 118 3.80 14.34 3.62
CA GLU A 118 2.85 13.50 2.89
C GLU A 118 3.36 12.06 2.72
N ALA A 119 4.66 11.88 2.47
CA ALA A 119 5.27 10.56 2.40
C ALA A 119 5.15 9.80 3.73
N MET A 120 5.41 10.46 4.87
CA MET A 120 5.31 9.85 6.19
C MET A 120 3.86 9.67 6.65
N ALA A 121 2.95 10.60 6.30
CA ALA A 121 1.52 10.45 6.57
C ALA A 121 0.96 9.21 5.84
N TYR A 122 1.31 9.05 4.56
CA TYR A 122 0.98 7.86 3.79
C TYR A 122 1.52 6.59 4.45
N ALA A 123 2.84 6.55 4.71
CA ALA A 123 3.50 5.35 5.22
C ALA A 123 2.94 4.91 6.57
N ASN A 124 2.75 5.83 7.52
CA ASN A 124 2.22 5.52 8.84
C ASN A 124 0.74 5.06 8.78
N ARG A 125 -0.08 5.72 7.96
CA ARG A 125 -1.49 5.36 7.82
C ARG A 125 -1.66 3.99 7.17
N LEU A 126 -0.94 3.72 6.08
CA LEU A 126 -1.04 2.43 5.38
C LEU A 126 -0.51 1.28 6.24
N GLN A 127 0.51 1.48 7.05
CA GLN A 127 0.98 0.44 7.98
C GLN A 127 -0.12 0.02 8.96
N VAL A 128 -0.82 0.99 9.57
CA VAL A 128 -1.94 0.70 10.49
C VAL A 128 -3.13 0.06 9.77
N HIS A 129 -3.38 0.50 8.54
CA HIS A 129 -4.43 -0.05 7.69
C HIS A 129 -4.17 -1.54 7.38
N ILE A 130 -2.98 -1.89 6.89
CA ILE A 130 -2.54 -3.27 6.65
C ILE A 130 -2.70 -4.15 7.91
N GLU A 131 -2.34 -3.63 9.09
CA GLU A 131 -2.49 -4.36 10.35
C GLU A 131 -3.96 -4.66 10.67
N LYS A 132 -4.88 -3.74 10.40
CA LYS A 132 -6.32 -3.98 10.57
C LYS A 132 -6.83 -5.05 9.61
N GLU A 133 -6.41 -5.02 8.35
CA GLU A 133 -6.83 -6.00 7.36
C GLU A 133 -6.31 -7.39 7.70
N ASN A 134 -5.02 -7.51 7.96
CA ASN A 134 -4.40 -8.79 8.28
C ASN A 134 -4.96 -9.42 9.56
N ASN A 135 -5.25 -8.62 10.59
CA ASN A 135 -5.62 -9.13 11.90
C ASN A 135 -7.14 -9.14 12.17
N VAL A 136 -7.92 -8.37 11.41
CA VAL A 136 -9.37 -8.22 11.66
C VAL A 136 -10.19 -8.49 10.42
N VAL A 137 -10.00 -7.74 9.32
CA VAL A 137 -10.90 -7.76 8.17
C VAL A 137 -10.84 -9.09 7.43
N TYR A 138 -9.64 -9.56 7.09
CA TYR A 138 -9.47 -10.84 6.38
C TYR A 138 -9.87 -12.04 7.24
N PRO A 139 -9.46 -12.17 8.51
CA PRO A 139 -9.98 -13.24 9.37
C PRO A 139 -11.49 -13.20 9.57
N PHE A 140 -12.10 -12.01 9.62
CA PHE A 140 -13.54 -11.85 9.72
C PHE A 140 -14.24 -12.36 8.46
N SER A 141 -13.76 -11.97 7.27
CA SER A 141 -14.30 -12.46 5.99
C SER A 141 -14.17 -13.98 5.85
N ASP A 142 -13.02 -14.53 6.24
CA ASP A 142 -12.75 -15.97 6.18
C ASP A 142 -13.69 -16.79 7.07
N ARG A 143 -14.06 -16.26 8.22
CA ARG A 143 -14.95 -16.94 9.17
C ARG A 143 -16.41 -16.87 8.75
N GLU A 144 -16.88 -15.74 8.23
CA GLU A 144 -18.30 -15.46 8.06
C GLU A 144 -18.82 -15.75 6.62
N LEU A 145 -17.97 -15.62 5.59
CA LEU A 145 -18.40 -15.91 4.22
C LEU A 145 -18.58 -17.41 3.99
N SER A 146 -19.59 -17.78 3.21
CA SER A 146 -19.81 -19.16 2.81
C SER A 146 -18.72 -19.69 1.88
N ASP A 147 -18.54 -21.01 1.84
CA ASP A 147 -17.55 -21.64 0.95
C ASP A 147 -17.82 -21.37 -0.53
N GLU A 148 -19.09 -21.20 -0.93
CA GLU A 148 -19.49 -20.83 -2.28
C GLU A 148 -18.95 -19.46 -2.64
N ILE A 149 -19.16 -18.46 -1.78
CA ILE A 149 -18.69 -17.08 -2.00
C ILE A 149 -17.17 -17.00 -1.98
N LYS A 150 -16.53 -17.67 -1.01
CA LYS A 150 -15.07 -17.81 -1.00
C LYS A 150 -14.53 -18.41 -2.28
N GLY A 151 -15.22 -19.40 -2.84
CA GLY A 151 -14.87 -20.00 -4.13
C GLY A 151 -14.88 -18.99 -5.28
N LYS A 152 -15.90 -18.12 -5.35
CA LYS A 152 -16.00 -17.04 -6.35
C LYS A 152 -14.88 -16.02 -6.19
N ILE A 153 -14.64 -15.53 -4.97
CA ILE A 153 -13.56 -14.59 -4.64
C ILE A 153 -12.20 -15.18 -5.04
N ASN A 154 -11.93 -16.43 -4.64
CA ASN A 154 -10.67 -17.12 -4.97
C ASN A 154 -10.45 -17.27 -6.46
N ALA A 155 -11.49 -17.57 -7.24
CA ALA A 155 -11.40 -17.70 -8.68
C ALA A 155 -11.05 -16.36 -9.36
N GLU A 156 -11.70 -15.28 -8.93
CA GLU A 156 -11.46 -13.94 -9.48
C GLU A 156 -10.07 -13.41 -9.11
N VAL A 157 -9.66 -13.53 -7.84
CA VAL A 157 -8.32 -13.11 -7.41
C VAL A 157 -7.23 -13.92 -8.14
N ARG A 158 -7.44 -15.22 -8.38
CA ARG A 158 -6.51 -16.04 -9.18
C ARG A 158 -6.42 -15.54 -10.61
N ARG A 159 -7.55 -15.23 -11.24
CA ARG A 159 -7.58 -14.67 -12.60
C ARG A 159 -6.79 -13.37 -12.69
N LEU A 160 -7.02 -12.44 -11.75
CA LEU A 160 -6.30 -11.17 -11.67
C LEU A 160 -4.81 -11.36 -11.41
N PHE A 161 -4.44 -12.30 -10.53
CA PHE A 161 -3.05 -12.65 -10.27
C PHE A 161 -2.34 -13.15 -11.54
N ASP A 162 -2.96 -14.13 -12.24
CA ASP A 162 -2.39 -14.70 -13.47
C ASP A 162 -2.25 -13.65 -14.58
N GLU A 163 -3.19 -12.70 -14.67
CA GLU A 163 -3.14 -11.58 -15.61
C GLU A 163 -1.99 -10.61 -15.29
N ASN A 164 -1.82 -10.27 -14.02
CA ASN A 164 -0.76 -9.38 -13.56
C ASN A 164 0.64 -10.01 -13.73
N GLU A 165 0.76 -11.32 -13.50
CA GLU A 165 2.00 -12.06 -13.77
C GLU A 165 2.37 -12.03 -15.27
N LYS A 166 1.39 -12.27 -16.16
CA LYS A 166 1.60 -12.16 -17.62
C LYS A 166 2.03 -10.77 -18.06
N ASN A 167 1.53 -9.74 -17.39
CA ASN A 167 1.87 -8.33 -17.67
C ASN A 167 3.18 -7.89 -16.99
N GLY A 168 3.86 -8.75 -16.24
CA GLY A 168 5.13 -8.46 -15.57
C GLY A 168 5.01 -7.43 -14.44
N ILE A 169 3.82 -7.26 -13.86
CA ILE A 169 3.58 -6.26 -12.80
C ILE A 169 4.43 -6.57 -11.57
N ASN A 170 4.40 -7.80 -11.08
CA ASN A 170 5.18 -8.20 -9.92
C ASN A 170 6.68 -8.05 -10.19
N GLU A 171 7.20 -8.55 -11.31
CA GLU A 171 8.61 -8.44 -11.67
C GLU A 171 9.07 -6.96 -11.70
N LYS A 172 8.30 -6.08 -12.36
CA LYS A 172 8.60 -4.64 -12.44
C LYS A 172 8.74 -4.03 -11.05
N TYR A 173 7.73 -4.19 -10.20
CA TYR A 173 7.67 -3.48 -8.93
C TYR A 173 8.53 -4.12 -7.84
N LEU A 174 8.74 -5.43 -7.84
CA LEU A 174 9.67 -6.07 -6.92
C LEU A 174 11.13 -5.77 -7.28
N THR A 175 11.45 -5.62 -8.56
CA THR A 175 12.78 -5.14 -9.00
C THR A 175 13.01 -3.69 -8.56
N MET A 176 12.02 -2.81 -8.73
CA MET A 176 12.07 -1.43 -8.23
C MET A 176 12.26 -1.39 -6.71
N LEU A 177 11.48 -2.16 -5.96
CA LEU A 177 11.57 -2.26 -4.51
C LEU A 177 12.96 -2.71 -4.06
N THR A 178 13.51 -3.77 -4.67
CA THR A 178 14.84 -4.28 -4.36
C THR A 178 15.93 -3.22 -4.61
N ARG A 179 15.83 -2.46 -5.71
CA ARG A 179 16.73 -1.35 -6.01
C ARG A 179 16.69 -0.26 -4.94
N LEU A 180 15.48 0.14 -4.55
CA LEU A 180 15.29 1.18 -3.53
C LEU A 180 15.73 0.71 -2.14
N GLU A 181 15.45 -0.53 -1.77
CA GLU A 181 15.96 -1.12 -0.52
C GLU A 181 17.49 -1.12 -0.48
N ALA A 182 18.16 -1.53 -1.55
CA ALA A 182 19.62 -1.52 -1.62
C ALA A 182 20.20 -0.11 -1.44
N LYS A 183 19.50 0.93 -1.90
CA LYS A 183 19.94 2.32 -1.78
C LYS A 183 19.66 2.93 -0.40
N TYR A 184 18.49 2.66 0.18
CA TYR A 184 17.99 3.35 1.37
C TYR A 184 17.92 2.48 2.62
N ASN A 185 18.34 1.22 2.56
CA ASN A 185 18.44 0.33 3.71
C ASN A 185 19.90 -0.04 4.01
N PRO A 186 20.78 0.96 4.29
CA PRO A 186 22.12 0.63 4.73
C PRO A 186 22.01 -0.03 6.10
N LEU A 187 22.48 -1.27 6.19
CA LEU A 187 22.85 -2.04 7.37
C LEU A 187 22.48 -1.38 8.72
N GLY A 188 21.34 -1.75 9.33
CA GLY A 188 21.14 -1.52 10.74
C GLY A 188 19.84 -0.93 11.25
N TYR A 189 18.89 -0.47 10.43
CA TYR A 189 17.53 -0.21 10.96
C TYR A 189 16.74 -1.51 11.01
N VAL A 190 17.06 -2.35 11.97
CA VAL A 190 16.16 -3.41 12.42
C VAL A 190 15.06 -2.70 13.19
N SER A 191 13.83 -2.69 12.65
CA SER A 191 12.65 -2.36 13.45
C SER A 191 12.69 -3.19 14.71
N ALA A 192 12.55 -2.53 15.89
CA ALA A 192 12.34 -3.26 17.13
C ALA A 192 11.20 -4.27 16.92
N PRO A 193 11.30 -5.50 17.44
CA PRO A 193 10.20 -6.43 17.40
C PRO A 193 9.00 -5.77 18.09
N ALA A 194 7.82 -5.88 17.49
CA ALA A 194 6.57 -5.53 18.14
C ALA A 194 6.46 -6.40 19.43
N GLU A 195 6.40 -5.75 20.58
CA GLU A 195 6.08 -6.39 21.86
C GLU A 195 4.59 -6.71 21.94
#